data_29c7349274181437150de72d729b15a8
#
_entry.id   29c7349274181437150de72d729b15a8
#
_cell.length_a   1.000
_cell.length_b   1.000
_cell.length_c   1.000
_cell.angle_alpha   90.00
_cell.angle_beta   90.00
_cell.angle_gamma   90.00
#
_symmetry.space_group_name_H-M   'P 1'
#
loop_
_entity.id
_entity.type
_entity.pdbx_description
1 polymer ?
#
loop_
_entity_poly.entity_id
_entity_poly.type
_entity_poly.pdbx_seq_one_letter_code
_entity_poly.pdbx_strand_id
1 'polypeptide(L)'
;MRRIILGIVFVIGLIAPASAQRAEIEAVNAKWTEFFNKGDFAGVASLYTGDATVLPPGMAMVKGAAAIEAMWKNTAEQVGDPKLMTLDVKSLGPSAAREIGTFSLKTKGATPQEVTGKYVVVWEKVGGDWKLAADIWNDGK
;
A
#
# COMPACT_ATOMS: atom_id res chain seq x y z
N MET A 1 -26.36 44.68 -30.37
CA MET A 1 -25.25 43.74 -30.49
C MET A 1 -24.79 43.36 -29.09
N ARG A 2 -25.16 42.17 -28.62
CA ARG A 2 -24.77 41.64 -27.32
C ARG A 2 -23.49 40.82 -27.51
N ARG A 3 -22.38 41.25 -26.96
CA ARG A 3 -21.12 40.51 -26.93
C ARG A 3 -21.18 39.48 -25.80
N ILE A 4 -21.24 38.18 -26.13
CA ILE A 4 -21.13 37.08 -25.19
C ILE A 4 -19.61 36.88 -24.99
N ILE A 5 -19.12 37.19 -23.80
CA ILE A 5 -17.75 36.84 -23.38
C ILE A 5 -17.82 35.43 -22.83
N LEU A 6 -17.30 34.49 -23.60
CA LEU A 6 -17.11 33.10 -23.15
C LEU A 6 -15.91 33.03 -22.22
N GLY A 7 -16.15 32.98 -20.92
CA GLY A 7 -15.12 32.78 -19.93
C GLY A 7 -14.61 31.32 -19.98
N ILE A 8 -13.38 31.14 -20.44
CA ILE A 8 -12.68 29.87 -20.34
C ILE A 8 -12.24 29.71 -18.88
N VAL A 9 -12.91 28.83 -18.15
CA VAL A 9 -12.47 28.41 -16.82
C VAL A 9 -11.31 27.42 -17.00
N PHE A 10 -10.10 27.88 -16.80
CA PHE A 10 -8.90 27.02 -16.70
C PHE A 10 -8.96 26.32 -15.34
N VAL A 11 -9.37 25.04 -15.31
CA VAL A 11 -9.19 24.19 -14.15
C VAL A 11 -7.72 23.81 -14.09
N ILE A 12 -6.94 24.54 -13.32
CA ILE A 12 -5.57 24.17 -12.97
C ILE A 12 -5.70 23.02 -11.97
N GLY A 13 -5.62 21.79 -12.46
CA GLY A 13 -5.49 20.61 -11.60
C GLY A 13 -4.18 20.74 -10.81
N LEU A 14 -4.29 20.97 -9.50
CA LEU A 14 -3.15 20.91 -8.58
C LEU A 14 -2.60 19.50 -8.58
N ILE A 15 -1.52 19.26 -9.33
CA ILE A 15 -0.73 18.04 -9.24
C ILE A 15 0.03 18.14 -7.92
N ALA A 16 -0.33 17.29 -6.95
CA ALA A 16 0.41 17.19 -5.70
C ALA A 16 1.88 16.84 -6.02
N PRO A 17 2.87 17.53 -5.42
CA PRO A 17 4.27 17.20 -5.64
C PRO A 17 4.56 15.75 -5.18
N ALA A 18 5.52 15.08 -5.81
CA ALA A 18 5.89 13.68 -5.49
C ALA A 18 6.24 13.48 -4.01
N SER A 19 6.77 14.51 -3.34
CA SER A 19 7.04 14.50 -1.91
C SER A 19 5.77 14.40 -1.05
N ALA A 20 4.66 15.03 -1.48
CA ALA A 20 3.38 14.94 -0.77
C ALA A 20 2.75 13.56 -0.95
N GLN A 21 2.82 12.97 -2.15
CA GLN A 21 2.36 11.59 -2.39
C GLN A 21 3.16 10.58 -1.54
N ARG A 22 4.48 10.76 -1.44
CA ARG A 22 5.33 9.94 -0.59
C ARG A 22 4.89 9.99 0.87
N ALA A 23 4.70 11.18 1.43
CA ALA A 23 4.27 11.33 2.83
C ALA A 23 2.90 10.70 3.09
N GLU A 24 1.95 10.83 2.17
CA GLU A 24 0.63 10.21 2.27
C GLU A 24 0.71 8.68 2.22
N ILE A 25 1.55 8.10 1.35
CA ILE A 25 1.78 6.65 1.23
C ILE A 25 2.46 6.11 2.48
N GLU A 26 3.50 6.77 2.99
CA GLU A 26 4.18 6.39 4.24
C GLU A 26 3.20 6.40 5.44
N ALA A 27 2.24 7.33 5.45
CA ALA A 27 1.19 7.34 6.47
C ALA A 27 0.24 6.13 6.37
N VAL A 28 -0.06 5.64 5.16
CA VAL A 28 -0.85 4.41 4.97
C VAL A 28 -0.03 3.19 5.39
N ASN A 29 1.26 3.13 5.08
CA ASN A 29 2.16 2.06 5.54
C ASN A 29 2.23 1.98 7.08
N ALA A 30 2.24 3.13 7.76
CA ALA A 30 2.18 3.18 9.22
C ALA A 30 0.87 2.63 9.76
N LYS A 31 -0.28 2.96 9.15
CA LYS A 31 -1.59 2.37 9.51
C LYS A 31 -1.64 0.87 9.26
N TRP A 32 -1.09 0.41 8.15
CA TRP A 32 -1.00 -1.01 7.83
C TRP A 32 -0.26 -1.77 8.94
N THR A 33 0.91 -1.26 9.34
CA THR A 33 1.71 -1.83 10.43
C THR A 33 0.96 -1.81 11.76
N GLU A 34 0.27 -0.72 12.07
CA GLU A 34 -0.54 -0.58 13.28
C GLU A 34 -1.67 -1.61 13.33
N PHE A 35 -2.47 -1.73 12.25
CA PHE A 35 -3.56 -2.71 12.17
C PHE A 35 -3.06 -4.14 12.27
N PHE A 36 -1.97 -4.46 11.56
CA PHE A 36 -1.35 -5.79 11.63
C PHE A 36 -0.94 -6.16 13.07
N ASN A 37 -0.26 -5.26 13.76
CA ASN A 37 0.20 -5.47 15.13
C ASN A 37 -0.95 -5.59 16.13
N LYS A 38 -2.09 -4.96 15.86
CA LYS A 38 -3.31 -5.08 16.68
C LYS A 38 -4.14 -6.32 16.35
N GLY A 39 -3.79 -7.06 15.30
CA GLY A 39 -4.60 -8.18 14.80
C GLY A 39 -5.90 -7.72 14.10
N ASP A 40 -5.98 -6.46 13.69
CA ASP A 40 -7.09 -5.91 12.92
C ASP A 40 -6.87 -6.15 11.42
N PHE A 41 -7.10 -7.39 10.98
CA PHE A 41 -6.88 -7.77 9.59
C PHE A 41 -7.95 -7.23 8.64
N ALA A 42 -9.14 -6.96 9.14
CA ALA A 42 -10.15 -6.21 8.40
C ALA A 42 -9.68 -4.77 8.13
N GLY A 43 -9.06 -4.13 9.13
CA GLY A 43 -8.37 -2.84 8.99
C GLY A 43 -7.26 -2.90 7.95
N VAL A 44 -6.39 -3.93 7.99
CA VAL A 44 -5.35 -4.13 6.98
C VAL A 44 -5.97 -4.24 5.59
N ALA A 45 -6.98 -5.09 5.40
CA ALA A 45 -7.64 -5.29 4.10
C ALA A 45 -8.32 -4.02 3.59
N SER A 46 -8.83 -3.16 4.47
CA SER A 46 -9.45 -1.88 4.11
C SER A 46 -8.49 -0.88 3.45
N LEU A 47 -7.19 -1.06 3.60
CA LEU A 47 -6.16 -0.23 2.97
C LEU A 47 -5.87 -0.63 1.52
N TYR A 48 -6.42 -1.75 1.05
CA TYR A 48 -6.34 -2.21 -0.32
C TYR A 48 -7.54 -1.74 -1.15
N THR A 49 -7.38 -1.63 -2.47
CA THR A 49 -8.52 -1.42 -3.37
C THR A 49 -9.43 -2.65 -3.37
N GLY A 50 -10.70 -2.47 -3.73
CA GLY A 50 -11.67 -3.58 -3.75
C GLY A 50 -11.30 -4.72 -4.71
N ASP A 51 -10.54 -4.41 -5.76
CA ASP A 51 -10.03 -5.35 -6.77
C ASP A 51 -8.53 -5.65 -6.64
N ALA A 52 -7.92 -5.27 -5.53
CA ALA A 52 -6.48 -5.43 -5.30
C ALA A 52 -6.01 -6.86 -5.51
N THR A 53 -4.78 -6.97 -6.02
CA THR A 53 -4.08 -8.24 -6.19
C THR A 53 -2.81 -8.25 -5.33
N VAL A 54 -2.69 -9.26 -4.50
CA VAL A 54 -1.49 -9.52 -3.69
C VAL A 54 -0.79 -10.76 -4.24
N LEU A 55 0.52 -10.67 -4.39
CA LEU A 55 1.39 -11.69 -4.98
C LEU A 55 2.43 -12.17 -3.94
N PRO A 56 2.01 -13.02 -3.00
CA PRO A 56 2.90 -13.53 -1.97
C PRO A 56 3.92 -14.52 -2.55
N PRO A 57 5.17 -14.55 -2.02
CA PRO A 57 6.18 -15.48 -2.50
C PRO A 57 5.78 -16.94 -2.23
N GLY A 58 5.93 -17.80 -3.24
CA GLY A 58 5.65 -19.23 -3.11
C GLY A 58 4.18 -19.62 -2.96
N MET A 59 3.27 -18.69 -3.16
CA MET A 59 1.81 -18.90 -3.04
C MET A 59 1.08 -18.43 -4.29
N ALA A 60 -0.17 -18.86 -4.45
CA ALA A 60 -1.05 -18.33 -5.49
C ALA A 60 -1.38 -16.85 -5.24
N MET A 61 -1.70 -16.12 -6.30
CA MET A 61 -2.20 -14.74 -6.21
C MET A 61 -3.48 -14.69 -5.37
N VAL A 62 -3.59 -13.64 -4.56
CA VAL A 62 -4.75 -13.38 -3.70
C VAL A 62 -5.46 -12.13 -4.19
N LYS A 63 -6.76 -12.21 -4.42
CA LYS A 63 -7.56 -11.10 -4.96
C LYS A 63 -8.73 -10.75 -4.06
N GLY A 64 -8.92 -9.44 -3.88
CA GLY A 64 -10.06 -8.87 -3.17
C GLY A 64 -9.94 -8.87 -1.65
N ALA A 65 -10.70 -7.99 -1.01
CA ALA A 65 -10.56 -7.67 0.41
C ALA A 65 -10.69 -8.89 1.34
N ALA A 66 -11.69 -9.74 1.16
CA ALA A 66 -11.92 -10.89 2.06
C ALA A 66 -10.77 -11.91 2.00
N ALA A 67 -10.24 -12.19 0.80
CA ALA A 67 -9.13 -13.11 0.64
C ALA A 67 -7.82 -12.52 1.17
N ILE A 68 -7.61 -11.21 1.01
CA ILE A 68 -6.46 -10.47 1.56
C ILE A 68 -6.50 -10.47 3.08
N GLU A 69 -7.66 -10.22 3.69
CA GLU A 69 -7.84 -10.31 5.14
C GLU A 69 -7.47 -11.70 5.68
N ALA A 70 -8.01 -12.76 5.07
CA ALA A 70 -7.72 -14.13 5.47
C ALA A 70 -6.23 -14.48 5.32
N MET A 71 -5.59 -14.03 4.23
CA MET A 71 -4.16 -14.25 4.00
C MET A 71 -3.31 -13.59 5.10
N TRP A 72 -3.56 -12.32 5.42
CA TRP A 72 -2.79 -11.62 6.46
C TRP A 72 -3.03 -12.19 7.86
N LYS A 73 -4.27 -12.61 8.15
CA LYS A 73 -4.59 -13.31 9.40
C LYS A 73 -3.77 -14.60 9.54
N ASN A 74 -3.71 -15.43 8.50
CA ASN A 74 -2.91 -16.66 8.51
C ASN A 74 -1.41 -16.36 8.60
N THR A 75 -0.92 -15.34 7.89
CA THR A 75 0.48 -14.92 7.95
C THR A 75 0.89 -14.47 9.36
N ALA A 76 0.01 -13.77 10.04
CA ALA A 76 0.25 -13.29 11.41
C ALA A 76 0.33 -14.40 12.47
N GLU A 77 -0.08 -15.63 12.16
CA GLU A 77 0.15 -16.77 13.03
C GLU A 77 1.62 -17.17 13.10
N GLN A 78 2.38 -16.88 12.05
CA GLN A 78 3.78 -17.30 11.90
C GLN A 78 4.77 -16.15 12.09
N VAL A 79 4.38 -14.91 11.82
CA VAL A 79 5.25 -13.74 11.87
C VAL A 79 4.60 -12.56 12.59
N GLY A 80 5.41 -11.64 13.07
CA GLY A 80 4.97 -10.43 13.74
C GLY A 80 6.00 -9.31 13.63
N ASP A 81 5.72 -8.20 14.30
CA ASP A 81 6.58 -7.01 14.39
C ASP A 81 7.03 -6.49 12.99
N PRO A 82 6.09 -6.31 12.02
CA PRO A 82 6.45 -5.81 10.72
C PRO A 82 6.98 -4.38 10.81
N LYS A 83 8.05 -4.13 10.05
CA LYS A 83 8.62 -2.80 9.82
C LYS A 83 8.75 -2.60 8.33
N LEU A 84 8.19 -1.52 7.83
CA LEU A 84 8.24 -1.13 6.43
C LEU A 84 9.14 0.09 6.28
N MET A 85 9.99 0.08 5.26
CA MET A 85 10.85 1.22 4.91
C MET A 85 10.65 1.57 3.44
N THR A 86 10.03 2.69 3.17
CA THR A 86 9.87 3.25 1.84
C THR A 86 11.20 3.77 1.32
N LEU A 87 11.72 3.21 0.24
CA LEU A 87 12.95 3.65 -0.42
C LEU A 87 12.68 4.68 -1.52
N ASP A 88 11.68 4.41 -2.36
CA ASP A 88 11.35 5.24 -3.52
C ASP A 88 9.84 5.27 -3.74
N VAL A 89 9.31 6.47 -4.03
CA VAL A 89 7.95 6.67 -4.51
C VAL A 89 7.99 7.45 -5.80
N LYS A 90 7.50 6.86 -6.87
CA LYS A 90 7.36 7.50 -8.18
C LYS A 90 5.91 7.80 -8.46
N SER A 91 5.60 9.07 -8.71
CA SER A 91 4.28 9.47 -9.19
C SER A 91 4.03 8.88 -10.58
N LEU A 92 2.86 8.30 -10.78
CA LEU A 92 2.35 7.84 -12.07
C LEU A 92 1.14 8.66 -12.51
N GLY A 93 0.97 9.83 -11.91
CA GLY A 93 -0.13 10.76 -12.12
C GLY A 93 -0.76 11.20 -10.79
N PRO A 94 -1.84 11.98 -10.82
CA PRO A 94 -2.46 12.53 -9.61
C PRO A 94 -3.13 11.45 -8.73
N SER A 95 -3.47 10.29 -9.29
CA SER A 95 -4.21 9.21 -8.61
C SER A 95 -3.51 7.86 -8.68
N ALA A 96 -2.25 7.80 -9.07
CA ALA A 96 -1.45 6.57 -9.08
C ALA A 96 -0.01 6.84 -8.71
N ALA A 97 0.61 5.87 -8.05
CA ALA A 97 2.03 5.89 -7.69
C ALA A 97 2.60 4.46 -7.63
N ARG A 98 3.91 4.35 -7.77
CA ARG A 98 4.66 3.14 -7.49
C ARG A 98 5.57 3.36 -6.31
N GLU A 99 5.55 2.45 -5.35
CA GLU A 99 6.49 2.40 -4.23
C GLU A 99 7.46 1.24 -4.38
N ILE A 100 8.70 1.44 -3.99
CA ILE A 100 9.69 0.40 -3.72
C ILE A 100 10.14 0.55 -2.28
N GLY A 101 10.18 -0.54 -1.54
CA GLY A 101 10.61 -0.55 -0.16
C GLY A 101 11.21 -1.86 0.29
N THR A 102 11.63 -1.87 1.54
CA THR A 102 12.11 -3.05 2.26
C THR A 102 11.26 -3.29 3.50
N PHE A 103 11.24 -4.52 3.95
CA PHE A 103 10.56 -4.88 5.19
C PHE A 103 11.44 -5.76 6.07
N SER A 104 11.15 -5.76 7.35
CA SER A 104 11.58 -6.80 8.28
C SER A 104 10.40 -7.30 9.11
N LEU A 105 10.44 -8.56 9.46
CA LEU A 105 9.46 -9.27 10.27
C LEU A 105 10.21 -10.15 11.28
N LYS A 106 9.54 -10.54 12.35
CA LYS A 106 10.05 -11.57 13.27
C LYS A 106 9.21 -12.83 13.17
N THR A 107 9.86 -13.99 13.03
CA THR A 107 9.15 -15.26 13.14
C THR A 107 8.63 -15.45 14.56
N LYS A 108 7.47 -16.11 14.69
CA LYS A 108 6.92 -16.54 15.97
C LYS A 108 7.38 -17.96 16.25
N GLY A 109 7.78 -18.24 17.50
CA GLY A 109 8.26 -19.54 17.92
C GLY A 109 9.22 -19.43 19.08
N ALA A 110 9.83 -20.56 19.48
CA ALA A 110 10.74 -20.63 20.62
C ALA A 110 12.03 -19.80 20.40
N THR A 111 12.46 -19.64 19.15
CA THR A 111 13.63 -18.84 18.77
C THR A 111 13.25 -17.89 17.64
N PRO A 112 12.72 -16.70 17.94
CA PRO A 112 12.35 -15.71 16.93
C PRO A 112 13.57 -15.31 16.08
N GLN A 113 13.37 -15.27 14.76
CA GLN A 113 14.38 -14.84 13.79
C GLN A 113 13.87 -13.65 13.01
N GLU A 114 14.75 -12.74 12.65
CA GLU A 114 14.44 -11.66 11.73
C GLU A 114 14.45 -12.18 10.29
N VAL A 115 13.37 -11.88 9.57
CA VAL A 115 13.21 -12.10 8.13
C VAL A 115 13.13 -10.74 7.48
N THR A 116 13.94 -10.53 6.45
CA THR A 116 13.95 -9.28 5.67
C THR A 116 13.57 -9.56 4.23
N GLY A 117 13.08 -8.54 3.56
CA GLY A 117 12.75 -8.63 2.15
C GLY A 117 12.55 -7.26 1.52
N LYS A 118 12.10 -7.29 0.29
CA LYS A 118 11.85 -6.11 -0.53
C LYS A 118 10.50 -6.22 -1.22
N TYR A 119 9.87 -5.09 -1.47
CA TYR A 119 8.53 -5.05 -2.04
C TYR A 119 8.37 -3.95 -3.09
N VAL A 120 7.40 -4.15 -3.95
CA VAL A 120 6.84 -3.13 -4.84
C VAL A 120 5.34 -3.07 -4.61
N VAL A 121 4.83 -1.87 -4.45
CA VAL A 121 3.38 -1.60 -4.38
C VAL A 121 3.00 -0.63 -5.48
N VAL A 122 1.92 -0.93 -6.19
CA VAL A 122 1.19 0.02 -7.00
C VAL A 122 0.06 0.60 -6.17
N TRP A 123 0.04 1.91 -6.06
CA TRP A 123 -0.92 2.68 -5.30
C TRP A 123 -1.93 3.35 -6.20
N GLU A 124 -3.19 3.36 -5.80
CA GLU A 124 -4.27 4.11 -6.43
C GLU A 124 -4.97 4.99 -5.41
N LYS A 125 -5.31 6.22 -5.81
CA LYS A 125 -6.10 7.14 -4.99
C LYS A 125 -7.57 6.92 -5.27
N VAL A 126 -8.32 6.46 -4.26
CA VAL A 126 -9.74 6.14 -4.35
C VAL A 126 -10.50 6.95 -3.32
N GLY A 127 -11.41 7.82 -3.77
CA GLY A 127 -12.18 8.68 -2.87
C GLY A 127 -11.31 9.61 -2.01
N GLY A 128 -10.15 10.03 -2.52
CA GLY A 128 -9.20 10.88 -1.80
C GLY A 128 -8.18 10.12 -0.93
N ASP A 129 -8.29 8.79 -0.81
CA ASP A 129 -7.40 7.96 -0.01
C ASP A 129 -6.48 7.10 -0.89
N TRP A 130 -5.19 7.04 -0.54
CA TRP A 130 -4.26 6.11 -1.16
C TRP A 130 -4.52 4.68 -0.68
N LYS A 131 -4.63 3.76 -1.64
CA LYS A 131 -4.88 2.34 -1.39
C LYS A 131 -3.92 1.47 -2.19
N LEU A 132 -3.54 0.33 -1.61
CA LEU A 132 -2.73 -0.67 -2.29
C LEU A 132 -3.58 -1.35 -3.38
N ALA A 133 -3.16 -1.27 -4.63
CA ALA A 133 -3.84 -1.90 -5.77
C ALA A 133 -3.15 -3.19 -6.21
N ALA A 134 -1.82 -3.21 -6.20
CA ALA A 134 -1.02 -4.41 -6.39
C ALA A 134 0.14 -4.41 -5.40
N ASP A 135 0.39 -5.55 -4.79
CA ASP A 135 1.39 -5.71 -3.73
C ASP A 135 2.16 -7.01 -3.95
N ILE A 136 3.46 -6.89 -4.21
CA ILE A 136 4.36 -8.01 -4.42
C ILE A 136 5.60 -7.87 -3.55
N TRP A 137 6.03 -8.94 -2.94
CA TRP A 137 7.28 -8.98 -2.19
C TRP A 137 8.03 -10.29 -2.41
N ASN A 138 9.30 -10.27 -2.04
CA ASN A 138 10.14 -11.45 -1.96
C ASN A 138 11.05 -11.36 -0.75
N ASP A 139 11.71 -12.46 -0.41
CA ASP A 139 12.76 -12.46 0.59
C ASP A 139 13.96 -11.60 0.14
N GLY A 140 14.87 -11.33 1.07
CA GLY A 140 16.02 -10.46 0.81
C GLY A 140 17.18 -11.11 0.04
N LYS A 141 16.99 -12.33 -0.44
CA LYS A 141 18.04 -13.10 -1.15
C LYS A 141 17.99 -12.87 -2.65
#